data_b2b96cbc975bf5239f636375d3560676
#
_entry.id   b2b96cbc975bf5239f636375d3560676
#
_cell.length_a   1.000
_cell.length_b   1.000
_cell.length_c   1.000
_cell.angle_alpha   90.00
_cell.angle_beta   90.00
_cell.angle_gamma   90.00
#
_symmetry.space_group_name_H-M   'P 1'
#
loop_
_entity.id
_entity.type
_entity.pdbx_description
1 polymer ?
#
loop_
_entity_poly.entity_id
_entity_poly.type
_entity_poly.pdbx_seq_one_letter_code
_entity_poly.pdbx_strand_id
1 'polypeptide(L)'
;MSLDVIVGLQRGDEGKGRFVDLLAGEYAIIARGNGGANAGHTVIPKGAREPLALHQIPSGIAYPDKLNVIGNGVYLDPPQLSGEIEAVRSAGLPVSAKNLLISSAAHLVLPHHILLDSLRESGQQAQGSTKSGIAYVAADKYLREGIRLEAIFEPSSLLLERVADGLRTVNELLPANRRQSKAEITKAADAWLRSTEQLKTYVADTVEVINDKLRAGERVLAEGAQAFWLDIDHGMYPAVTSSSTTVSGLLDGLGVSAKHLGKVVGVTKAVKSHVGGGPLVTEVTDQKLADRIRGPLGKTDSEYGVTTNRPRRIGYPDLVELRNAVLINGVDELAISKLDHVPRYGPTVSVATSYNYRGKQRRTAPASAIALAGCEPNYKELETWDKELSEVRDYADLPAKAVEFVEFFETELGVPVTRIGVGPRREQVILKPSK
;
A
#
# COMPACT_ATOMS: atom_id res chain seq x y z
N MET A 1 10.25 24.09 3.22
CA MET A 1 10.79 22.82 2.77
C MET A 1 9.76 21.76 2.97
N SER A 2 9.75 20.70 2.14
CA SER A 2 8.51 19.99 1.89
C SER A 2 8.59 18.51 2.26
N LEU A 3 7.47 18.00 2.69
CA LEU A 3 7.17 16.57 2.73
C LEU A 3 6.43 16.24 1.43
N ASP A 4 7.09 15.52 0.53
CA ASP A 4 6.47 15.02 -0.69
C ASP A 4 5.81 13.67 -0.40
N VAL A 5 4.74 13.35 -1.13
CA VAL A 5 3.90 12.18 -0.81
C VAL A 5 3.74 11.29 -2.03
N ILE A 6 3.88 9.98 -1.85
CA ILE A 6 3.53 8.97 -2.85
C ILE A 6 2.31 8.19 -2.36
N VAL A 7 1.20 8.25 -3.11
CA VAL A 7 -0.04 7.53 -2.81
C VAL A 7 -0.49 6.65 -3.97
N GLY A 8 -1.17 5.55 -3.66
CA GLY A 8 -1.83 4.71 -4.65
C GLY A 8 -3.21 5.24 -4.99
N LEU A 9 -3.55 5.31 -6.27
CA LEU A 9 -4.82 5.87 -6.74
C LEU A 9 -5.89 4.82 -7.04
N GLN A 10 -5.54 3.53 -7.05
CA GLN A 10 -6.45 2.44 -7.38
C GLN A 10 -6.81 1.60 -6.14
N ARG A 11 -6.46 0.33 -6.14
CA ARG A 11 -6.89 -0.67 -5.14
C ARG A 11 -5.72 -1.48 -4.56
N GLY A 12 -4.54 -0.87 -4.51
CA GLY A 12 -3.28 -1.49 -4.10
C GLY A 12 -2.51 -2.07 -5.30
N ASP A 13 -1.26 -2.45 -5.02
CA ASP A 13 -0.34 -3.07 -5.99
C ASP A 13 -0.05 -2.21 -7.24
N GLU A 14 -0.11 -0.88 -7.12
CA GLU A 14 0.26 0.05 -8.20
C GLU A 14 1.77 0.12 -8.44
N GLY A 15 2.57 -0.50 -7.56
CA GLY A 15 4.02 -0.43 -7.62
C GLY A 15 4.62 0.80 -6.94
N LYS A 16 3.94 1.33 -5.92
CA LYS A 16 4.43 2.50 -5.13
C LYS A 16 5.85 2.32 -4.63
N GLY A 17 6.17 1.17 -4.03
CA GLY A 17 7.51 0.89 -3.49
C GLY A 17 8.63 1.11 -4.51
N ARG A 18 8.42 0.76 -5.79
CA ARG A 18 9.39 1.02 -6.86
C ARG A 18 9.60 2.52 -7.10
N PHE A 19 8.52 3.32 -7.11
CA PHE A 19 8.64 4.77 -7.30
C PHE A 19 9.23 5.44 -6.06
N VAL A 20 8.93 4.95 -4.86
CA VAL A 20 9.60 5.37 -3.63
C VAL A 20 11.09 5.06 -3.70
N ASP A 21 11.46 3.83 -4.04
CA ASP A 21 12.85 3.42 -4.22
C ASP A 21 13.58 4.27 -5.27
N LEU A 22 12.94 4.59 -6.39
CA LEU A 22 13.51 5.45 -7.42
C LEU A 22 13.85 6.86 -6.88
N LEU A 23 12.97 7.42 -6.06
CA LEU A 23 13.06 8.78 -5.55
C LEU A 23 13.84 8.89 -4.23
N ALA A 24 13.96 7.82 -3.45
CA ALA A 24 14.49 7.84 -2.09
C ALA A 24 15.87 8.50 -1.97
N GLY A 25 16.71 8.38 -3.01
CA GLY A 25 18.03 9.02 -3.05
C GLY A 25 18.03 10.54 -2.87
N GLU A 26 16.93 11.21 -3.22
CA GLU A 26 16.77 12.67 -3.16
C GLU A 26 16.27 13.20 -1.80
N TYR A 27 15.94 12.31 -0.87
CA TYR A 27 15.33 12.66 0.42
C TYR A 27 16.21 12.27 1.59
N ALA A 28 16.10 13.00 2.68
CA ALA A 28 16.80 12.68 3.94
C ALA A 28 16.06 11.60 4.71
N ILE A 29 14.72 11.62 4.66
CA ILE A 29 13.85 10.68 5.36
C ILE A 29 12.86 10.05 4.36
N ILE A 30 12.64 8.75 4.49
CA ILE A 30 11.51 8.03 3.89
C ILE A 30 10.62 7.52 5.03
N ALA A 31 9.33 7.94 5.05
CA ALA A 31 8.47 7.70 6.19
C ALA A 31 7.13 7.05 5.80
N ARG A 32 6.65 6.09 6.58
CA ARG A 32 5.33 5.48 6.45
C ARG A 32 4.40 6.00 7.54
N GLY A 33 3.27 6.58 7.13
CA GLY A 33 2.29 7.18 8.04
C GLY A 33 1.02 6.37 8.22
N ASN A 34 0.83 5.25 7.49
CA ASN A 34 -0.38 4.44 7.56
C ASN A 34 -0.13 2.97 7.26
N GLY A 35 -1.17 2.15 7.39
CA GLY A 35 -1.12 0.73 7.11
C GLY A 35 -0.47 -0.08 8.24
N GLY A 36 0.22 -1.13 7.90
CA GLY A 36 0.89 -2.04 8.84
C GLY A 36 1.34 -3.31 8.12
N ALA A 37 1.30 -4.42 8.81
CA ALA A 37 1.70 -5.75 8.35
C ALA A 37 0.95 -6.25 7.09
N ASN A 38 -0.19 -5.64 6.76
CA ASN A 38 -0.98 -5.94 5.57
C ASN A 38 -0.49 -5.25 4.29
N ALA A 39 0.51 -4.38 4.36
CA ALA A 39 1.12 -3.81 3.17
C ALA A 39 2.09 -4.80 2.52
N GLY A 40 2.36 -4.64 1.22
CA GLY A 40 3.33 -5.44 0.50
C GLY A 40 4.01 -4.57 -0.56
N HIS A 41 5.26 -4.17 -0.31
CA HIS A 41 6.07 -3.42 -1.23
C HIS A 41 7.28 -4.27 -1.65
N THR A 42 7.46 -4.45 -2.94
CA THR A 42 8.63 -5.15 -3.48
C THR A 42 9.62 -4.12 -4.00
N VAL A 43 10.83 -4.20 -3.50
CA VAL A 43 11.95 -3.35 -3.92
C VAL A 43 13.08 -4.25 -4.41
N ILE A 44 13.76 -3.85 -5.47
CA ILE A 44 14.97 -4.53 -5.94
C ILE A 44 16.14 -3.57 -5.70
N PRO A 45 16.89 -3.71 -4.58
CA PRO A 45 18.04 -2.85 -4.29
C PRO A 45 19.08 -2.91 -5.41
N LYS A 46 19.79 -1.81 -5.64
CA LYS A 46 20.82 -1.75 -6.68
C LYS A 46 21.88 -2.84 -6.43
N GLY A 47 22.09 -3.70 -7.41
CA GLY A 47 23.03 -4.81 -7.33
C GLY A 47 22.52 -6.06 -6.61
N ALA A 48 21.31 -6.05 -6.05
CA ALA A 48 20.68 -7.24 -5.48
C ALA A 48 20.21 -8.21 -6.57
N ARG A 49 20.35 -9.51 -6.30
CA ARG A 49 19.87 -10.58 -7.19
C ARG A 49 18.39 -10.87 -6.97
N GLU A 50 17.94 -10.75 -5.73
CA GLU A 50 16.59 -11.09 -5.31
C GLU A 50 15.82 -9.83 -4.87
N PRO A 51 14.51 -9.79 -5.11
CA PRO A 51 13.65 -8.72 -4.63
C PRO A 51 13.49 -8.82 -3.11
N LEU A 52 13.42 -7.67 -2.46
CA LEU A 52 13.13 -7.52 -1.04
C LEU A 52 11.63 -7.22 -0.86
N ALA A 53 10.92 -8.10 -0.17
CA ALA A 53 9.52 -7.89 0.19
C ALA A 53 9.44 -7.14 1.52
N LEU A 54 8.92 -5.91 1.50
CA LEU A 54 8.75 -5.04 2.66
C LEU A 54 7.27 -4.91 3.01
N HIS A 55 6.95 -5.02 4.29
CA HIS A 55 5.60 -4.88 4.81
C HIS A 55 5.44 -3.63 5.67
N GLN A 56 6.29 -3.45 6.66
CA GLN A 56 6.24 -2.35 7.62
C GLN A 56 7.39 -1.36 7.43
N ILE A 57 8.57 -1.83 7.06
CA ILE A 57 9.74 -0.99 6.80
C ILE A 57 9.52 -0.16 5.53
N PRO A 58 9.84 1.16 5.53
CA PRO A 58 9.79 1.98 4.33
C PRO A 58 10.76 1.47 3.23
N SER A 59 10.37 1.68 1.97
CA SER A 59 11.15 1.24 0.80
C SER A 59 12.54 1.91 0.68
N GLY A 60 12.74 3.01 1.39
CA GLY A 60 14.03 3.71 1.48
C GLY A 60 15.13 2.94 2.19
N ILE A 61 14.82 1.81 2.87
CA ILE A 61 15.82 0.97 3.53
C ILE A 61 16.87 0.40 2.56
N ALA A 62 16.54 0.36 1.27
CA ALA A 62 17.49 0.02 0.21
C ALA A 62 18.67 1.00 0.08
N TYR A 63 18.60 2.17 0.75
CA TYR A 63 19.63 3.20 0.81
C TYR A 63 20.14 3.32 2.25
N PRO A 64 21.34 2.79 2.55
CA PRO A 64 21.87 2.73 3.92
C PRO A 64 22.10 4.09 4.59
N ASP A 65 22.26 5.15 3.79
CA ASP A 65 22.49 6.54 4.21
C ASP A 65 21.19 7.31 4.50
N LYS A 66 20.02 6.72 4.23
CA LYS A 66 18.72 7.37 4.45
C LYS A 66 18.09 6.92 5.75
N LEU A 67 17.41 7.85 6.41
CA LEU A 67 16.64 7.53 7.60
C LEU A 67 15.24 7.05 7.17
N ASN A 68 14.86 5.87 7.64
CA ASN A 68 13.54 5.28 7.43
C ASN A 68 12.73 5.43 8.71
N VAL A 69 11.49 5.88 8.61
CA VAL A 69 10.64 6.14 9.76
C VAL A 69 9.31 5.42 9.64
N ILE A 70 8.97 4.66 10.68
CA ILE A 70 7.63 4.09 10.88
C ILE A 70 6.89 5.03 11.83
N GLY A 71 5.88 5.75 11.31
CA GLY A 71 5.15 6.80 12.04
C GLY A 71 4.00 6.29 12.91
N ASN A 72 3.35 7.22 13.60
CA ASN A 72 2.27 6.98 14.57
C ASN A 72 1.06 6.25 13.99
N GLY A 73 0.75 6.49 12.71
CA GLY A 73 -0.43 5.93 12.03
C GLY A 73 -0.26 4.48 11.56
N VAL A 74 0.92 3.89 11.76
CA VAL A 74 1.17 2.49 11.40
C VAL A 74 0.72 1.56 12.51
N TYR A 75 0.00 0.49 12.16
CA TYR A 75 -0.31 -0.63 13.05
C TYR A 75 0.85 -1.63 13.01
N LEU A 76 1.62 -1.65 14.10
CA LEU A 76 2.89 -2.36 14.17
C LEU A 76 2.70 -3.80 14.63
N ASP A 77 3.11 -4.75 13.82
CA ASP A 77 3.22 -6.18 14.19
C ASP A 77 4.67 -6.49 14.58
N PRO A 78 5.01 -6.57 15.89
CA PRO A 78 6.39 -6.73 16.31
C PRO A 78 7.06 -8.02 15.85
N PRO A 79 6.42 -9.21 15.90
CA PRO A 79 6.99 -10.44 15.35
C PRO A 79 7.32 -10.34 13.86
N GLN A 80 6.40 -9.81 13.07
CA GLN A 80 6.62 -9.66 11.62
C GLN A 80 7.71 -8.63 11.34
N LEU A 81 7.73 -7.49 12.05
CA LEU A 81 8.76 -6.46 11.86
C LEU A 81 10.15 -6.96 12.24
N SER A 82 10.28 -7.71 13.34
CA SER A 82 11.56 -8.32 13.73
C SER A 82 12.06 -9.27 12.64
N GLY A 83 11.17 -10.10 12.08
CA GLY A 83 11.51 -10.98 10.96
C GLY A 83 11.90 -10.20 9.68
N GLU A 84 11.23 -9.09 9.41
CA GLU A 84 11.52 -8.22 8.26
C GLU A 84 12.89 -7.53 8.42
N ILE A 85 13.25 -7.06 9.63
CA ILE A 85 14.57 -6.51 9.93
C ILE A 85 15.67 -7.56 9.66
N GLU A 86 15.48 -8.79 10.09
CA GLU A 86 16.45 -9.86 9.86
C GLU A 86 16.54 -10.25 8.37
N ALA A 87 15.43 -10.23 7.63
CA ALA A 87 15.43 -10.46 6.18
C ALA A 87 16.23 -9.37 5.43
N VAL A 88 16.05 -8.10 5.80
CA VAL A 88 16.82 -6.96 5.25
C VAL A 88 18.31 -7.12 5.53
N ARG A 89 18.68 -7.49 6.77
CA ARG A 89 20.09 -7.76 7.15
C ARG A 89 20.67 -8.92 6.36
N SER A 90 19.91 -10.01 6.21
CA SER A 90 20.32 -11.19 5.45
C SER A 90 20.51 -10.90 3.96
N ALA A 91 19.80 -9.89 3.43
CA ALA A 91 20.03 -9.37 2.09
C ALA A 91 21.28 -8.47 1.96
N GLY A 92 22.06 -8.31 3.05
CA GLY A 92 23.30 -7.52 3.07
C GLY A 92 23.11 -6.03 3.31
N LEU A 93 21.90 -5.59 3.70
CA LEU A 93 21.62 -4.19 4.02
C LEU A 93 21.69 -3.95 5.53
N PRO A 94 22.40 -2.91 6.01
CA PRO A 94 22.47 -2.61 7.42
C PRO A 94 21.12 -2.09 7.94
N VAL A 95 20.70 -2.56 9.12
CA VAL A 95 19.54 -2.02 9.84
C VAL A 95 19.94 -1.74 11.29
N SER A 96 19.82 -0.48 11.69
CA SER A 96 20.11 -0.01 13.03
C SER A 96 19.30 1.26 13.33
N ALA A 97 19.36 1.76 14.58
CA ALA A 97 18.74 3.04 14.93
C ALA A 97 19.29 4.26 14.17
N LYS A 98 20.37 4.10 13.40
CA LYS A 98 20.89 5.18 12.55
C LYS A 98 20.08 5.34 11.24
N ASN A 99 19.42 4.28 10.77
CA ASN A 99 18.71 4.28 9.50
C ASN A 99 17.28 3.73 9.57
N LEU A 100 16.80 3.30 10.75
CA LEU A 100 15.42 2.94 11.01
C LEU A 100 14.99 3.46 12.37
N LEU A 101 13.90 4.24 12.44
CA LEU A 101 13.22 4.66 13.65
C LEU A 101 11.75 4.26 13.63
N ILE A 102 11.21 3.95 14.79
CA ILE A 102 9.83 3.53 14.99
C ILE A 102 9.19 4.46 16.01
N SER A 103 8.02 4.99 15.68
CA SER A 103 7.28 5.84 16.60
C SER A 103 6.92 5.13 17.90
N SER A 104 7.23 5.75 19.02
CA SER A 104 6.75 5.34 20.34
C SER A 104 5.21 5.29 20.42
N ALA A 105 4.52 6.13 19.63
CA ALA A 105 3.07 6.23 19.60
C ALA A 105 2.37 5.26 18.62
N ALA A 106 3.11 4.45 17.87
CA ALA A 106 2.51 3.43 16.98
C ALA A 106 1.75 2.37 17.79
N HIS A 107 0.54 1.98 17.32
CA HIS A 107 -0.26 0.96 18.00
C HIS A 107 0.20 -0.44 17.64
N LEU A 108 0.24 -1.31 18.64
CA LEU A 108 0.73 -2.68 18.55
C LEU A 108 -0.38 -3.64 18.12
N VAL A 109 -0.12 -4.42 17.09
CA VAL A 109 -0.92 -5.62 16.76
C VAL A 109 -0.59 -6.70 17.79
N LEU A 110 -1.61 -7.15 18.51
CA LEU A 110 -1.50 -8.19 19.52
C LEU A 110 -1.90 -9.55 18.92
N PRO A 111 -1.41 -10.66 19.48
CA PRO A 111 -1.72 -12.00 18.94
C PRO A 111 -3.21 -12.30 18.82
N HIS A 112 -4.03 -11.79 19.75
CA HIS A 112 -5.48 -12.00 19.71
C HIS A 112 -6.17 -11.26 18.53
N HIS A 113 -5.62 -10.11 18.07
CA HIS A 113 -6.12 -9.44 16.87
C HIS A 113 -6.01 -10.33 15.63
N ILE A 114 -4.88 -11.04 15.49
CA ILE A 114 -4.61 -11.98 14.38
C ILE A 114 -5.57 -13.18 14.46
N LEU A 115 -5.81 -13.70 15.68
CA LEU A 115 -6.76 -14.79 15.90
C LEU A 115 -8.19 -14.38 15.53
N LEU A 116 -8.65 -13.21 15.96
CA LEU A 116 -9.97 -12.67 15.62
C LEU A 116 -10.15 -12.47 14.11
N ASP A 117 -9.13 -11.89 13.45
CA ASP A 117 -9.15 -11.69 12.00
C ASP A 117 -9.22 -13.04 11.26
N SER A 118 -8.43 -14.01 11.69
CA SER A 118 -8.43 -15.37 11.13
C SER A 118 -9.76 -16.10 11.37
N LEU A 119 -10.39 -15.89 12.53
CA LEU A 119 -11.70 -16.46 12.84
C LEU A 119 -12.78 -15.88 11.92
N ARG A 120 -12.81 -14.56 11.75
CA ARG A 120 -13.74 -13.88 10.86
C ARG A 120 -13.60 -14.34 9.41
N GLU A 121 -12.35 -14.46 8.92
CA GLU A 121 -12.06 -14.89 7.55
C GLU A 121 -12.34 -16.37 7.28
N SER A 122 -12.55 -17.18 8.32
CA SER A 122 -13.02 -18.57 8.18
C SER A 122 -14.54 -18.70 8.18
N GLY A 123 -15.28 -17.61 8.41
CA GLY A 123 -16.74 -17.58 8.53
C GLY A 123 -17.45 -16.95 7.32
N GLN A 124 -18.77 -16.80 7.43
CA GLN A 124 -19.62 -16.22 6.38
C GLN A 124 -19.36 -14.70 6.14
N GLN A 125 -18.68 -14.04 7.06
CA GLN A 125 -18.36 -12.61 6.99
C GLN A 125 -16.93 -12.34 6.44
N ALA A 126 -16.34 -13.31 5.76
CA ALA A 126 -15.04 -13.16 5.12
C ALA A 126 -15.03 -11.99 4.13
N GLN A 127 -14.03 -11.12 4.22
CA GLN A 127 -13.86 -9.94 3.37
C GLN A 127 -12.60 -10.00 2.50
N GLY A 128 -11.85 -11.11 2.58
CA GLY A 128 -10.57 -11.27 1.88
C GLY A 128 -9.41 -10.59 2.60
N SER A 129 -9.49 -10.46 3.95
CA SER A 129 -8.42 -9.93 4.78
C SER A 129 -7.10 -10.67 4.59
N THR A 130 -6.00 -9.99 4.84
CA THR A 130 -4.65 -10.57 4.91
C THR A 130 -4.41 -11.37 6.19
N LYS A 131 -5.37 -11.37 7.12
CA LYS A 131 -5.30 -11.98 8.45
C LYS A 131 -4.18 -11.41 9.32
N SER A 132 -3.89 -10.13 9.14
CA SER A 132 -2.85 -9.40 9.88
C SER A 132 -3.39 -8.63 11.10
N GLY A 133 -4.65 -8.83 11.47
CA GLY A 133 -5.27 -8.23 12.66
C GLY A 133 -5.55 -6.73 12.57
N ILE A 134 -5.41 -6.10 11.40
CA ILE A 134 -5.48 -4.64 11.21
C ILE A 134 -6.83 -4.05 11.64
N ALA A 135 -7.94 -4.71 11.31
CA ALA A 135 -9.27 -4.22 11.67
C ALA A 135 -9.47 -4.20 13.20
N TYR A 136 -8.91 -5.18 13.89
CA TYR A 136 -9.06 -5.32 15.34
C TYR A 136 -8.18 -4.35 16.12
N VAL A 137 -6.90 -4.18 15.73
CA VAL A 137 -6.05 -3.15 16.35
C VAL A 137 -6.59 -1.74 16.09
N ALA A 138 -7.20 -1.50 14.92
CA ALA A 138 -7.88 -0.24 14.64
C ALA A 138 -9.09 -0.04 15.56
N ALA A 139 -9.92 -1.08 15.78
CA ALA A 139 -11.03 -1.03 16.70
C ALA A 139 -10.57 -0.69 18.12
N ASP A 140 -9.56 -1.36 18.63
CA ASP A 140 -9.00 -1.10 19.97
C ASP A 140 -8.46 0.33 20.09
N LYS A 141 -7.80 0.85 19.06
CA LYS A 141 -7.35 2.25 19.02
C LYS A 141 -8.51 3.21 19.23
N TYR A 142 -9.63 3.04 18.52
CA TYR A 142 -10.79 3.92 18.61
C TYR A 142 -11.62 3.69 19.89
N LEU A 143 -11.61 2.48 20.45
CA LEU A 143 -12.13 2.18 21.78
C LEU A 143 -11.25 2.73 22.90
N ARG A 144 -10.02 3.15 22.59
CA ARG A 144 -9.00 3.63 23.53
C ARG A 144 -8.50 2.53 24.47
N GLU A 145 -8.50 1.30 23.99
CA GLU A 145 -8.01 0.09 24.65
C GLU A 145 -6.68 -0.39 24.07
N GLY A 146 -6.31 0.16 22.88
CA GLY A 146 -5.08 -0.18 22.17
C GLY A 146 -3.80 0.13 22.97
N ILE A 147 -2.77 -0.64 22.70
CA ILE A 147 -1.44 -0.49 23.29
C ILE A 147 -0.51 0.20 22.30
N ARG A 148 0.20 1.24 22.74
CA ARG A 148 1.25 1.90 21.96
C ARG A 148 2.61 1.27 22.24
N LEU A 149 3.54 1.44 21.30
CA LEU A 149 4.89 0.88 21.42
C LEU A 149 5.66 1.41 22.63
N GLU A 150 5.40 2.63 23.10
CA GLU A 150 6.03 3.20 24.30
C GLU A 150 5.84 2.33 25.56
N ALA A 151 4.77 1.51 25.62
CA ALA A 151 4.53 0.59 26.74
C ALA A 151 5.64 -0.48 26.91
N ILE A 152 6.51 -0.66 25.92
CA ILE A 152 7.68 -1.55 25.99
C ILE A 152 8.71 -1.09 27.04
N PHE A 153 8.65 0.17 27.51
CA PHE A 153 9.50 0.71 28.55
C PHE A 153 8.91 0.54 29.96
N GLU A 154 7.64 0.15 30.07
CA GLU A 154 6.98 -0.23 31.30
C GLU A 154 7.42 -1.64 31.76
N PRO A 155 7.10 -2.07 33.01
CA PRO A 155 7.37 -3.42 33.44
C PRO A 155 6.81 -4.48 32.52
N SER A 156 7.63 -5.36 31.99
CA SER A 156 7.26 -6.40 31.04
C SER A 156 6.07 -7.27 31.47
N SER A 157 5.88 -7.43 32.80
CA SER A 157 4.75 -8.15 33.38
C SER A 157 3.38 -7.55 33.00
N LEU A 158 3.30 -6.22 32.90
CA LEU A 158 2.03 -5.54 32.52
C LEU A 158 1.64 -5.83 31.07
N LEU A 159 2.62 -5.73 30.14
CA LEU A 159 2.39 -6.08 28.74
C LEU A 159 2.04 -7.56 28.57
N LEU A 160 2.78 -8.43 29.28
CA LEU A 160 2.56 -9.87 29.23
C LEU A 160 1.14 -10.23 29.70
N GLU A 161 0.68 -9.64 30.80
CA GLU A 161 -0.66 -9.84 31.32
C GLU A 161 -1.73 -9.39 30.32
N ARG A 162 -1.61 -8.19 29.77
CA ARG A 162 -2.56 -7.68 28.76
C ARG A 162 -2.64 -8.55 27.51
N VAL A 163 -1.51 -9.02 27.00
CA VAL A 163 -1.48 -9.93 25.84
C VAL A 163 -2.12 -11.26 26.19
N ALA A 164 -1.82 -11.82 27.38
CA ALA A 164 -2.38 -13.09 27.83
C ALA A 164 -3.90 -12.98 28.09
N ASP A 165 -4.39 -11.86 28.61
CA ASP A 165 -5.81 -11.58 28.83
C ASP A 165 -6.57 -11.52 27.50
N GLY A 166 -6.06 -10.77 26.53
CA GLY A 166 -6.65 -10.72 25.20
C GLY A 166 -6.72 -12.10 24.55
N LEU A 167 -5.64 -12.89 24.67
CA LEU A 167 -5.64 -14.27 24.17
C LEU A 167 -6.65 -15.16 24.88
N ARG A 168 -6.77 -15.05 26.23
CA ARG A 168 -7.79 -15.81 27.00
C ARG A 168 -9.20 -15.48 26.55
N THR A 169 -9.50 -14.18 26.43
CA THR A 169 -10.83 -13.71 26.00
C THR A 169 -11.20 -14.27 24.62
N VAL A 170 -10.30 -14.17 23.65
CA VAL A 170 -10.56 -14.69 22.30
C VAL A 170 -10.62 -16.21 22.28
N ASN A 171 -9.84 -16.87 23.12
CA ASN A 171 -9.83 -18.34 23.23
C ASN A 171 -11.20 -18.92 23.62
N GLU A 172 -12.00 -18.18 24.38
CA GLU A 172 -13.38 -18.57 24.73
C GLU A 172 -14.32 -18.56 23.51
N LEU A 173 -14.05 -17.71 22.52
CA LEU A 173 -14.81 -17.62 21.26
C LEU A 173 -14.44 -18.71 20.25
N LEU A 174 -13.31 -19.39 20.46
CA LEU A 174 -12.85 -20.44 19.55
C LEU A 174 -13.65 -21.74 19.73
N PRO A 175 -13.87 -22.51 18.65
CA PRO A 175 -14.36 -23.88 18.74
C PRO A 175 -13.48 -24.71 19.69
N ALA A 176 -14.08 -25.61 20.46
CA ALA A 176 -13.39 -26.38 21.50
C ALA A 176 -12.11 -27.09 21.02
N ASN A 177 -12.12 -27.60 19.79
CA ASN A 177 -10.98 -28.26 19.16
C ASN A 177 -9.88 -27.29 18.67
N ARG A 178 -10.08 -25.96 18.76
CA ARG A 178 -9.10 -24.93 18.43
C ARG A 178 -8.67 -24.11 19.65
N ARG A 179 -9.21 -24.41 20.83
CA ARG A 179 -8.87 -23.71 22.06
C ARG A 179 -7.44 -24.03 22.49
N GLN A 180 -6.72 -22.99 22.85
CA GLN A 180 -5.36 -23.06 23.36
C GLN A 180 -5.38 -23.34 24.87
N SER A 181 -4.46 -24.15 25.34
CA SER A 181 -4.20 -24.35 26.76
C SER A 181 -3.57 -23.11 27.39
N LYS A 182 -3.61 -23.01 28.73
CA LYS A 182 -2.93 -21.92 29.45
C LYS A 182 -1.44 -21.84 29.12
N ALA A 183 -0.77 -22.98 28.96
CA ALA A 183 0.65 -23.03 28.62
C ALA A 183 0.94 -22.48 27.22
N GLU A 184 0.09 -22.79 26.23
CA GLU A 184 0.21 -22.26 24.87
C GLU A 184 -0.03 -20.76 24.83
N ILE A 185 -1.03 -20.25 25.55
CA ILE A 185 -1.29 -18.81 25.68
C ILE A 185 -0.07 -18.09 26.28
N THR A 186 0.48 -18.60 27.39
CA THR A 186 1.68 -18.02 28.02
C THR A 186 2.85 -18.02 27.04
N LYS A 187 3.10 -19.14 26.35
CA LYS A 187 4.18 -19.25 25.37
C LYS A 187 4.02 -18.24 24.21
N ALA A 188 2.79 -18.05 23.71
CA ALA A 188 2.50 -17.10 22.65
C ALA A 188 2.74 -15.65 23.13
N ALA A 189 2.27 -15.31 24.33
CA ALA A 189 2.49 -13.99 24.92
C ALA A 189 3.98 -13.70 25.14
N ASP A 190 4.74 -14.66 25.68
CA ASP A 190 6.20 -14.55 25.88
C ASP A 190 6.95 -14.37 24.54
N ALA A 191 6.55 -15.11 23.51
CA ALA A 191 7.17 -15.01 22.19
C ALA A 191 6.92 -13.62 21.56
N TRP A 192 5.69 -13.11 21.68
CA TRP A 192 5.32 -11.79 21.21
C TRP A 192 6.10 -10.70 21.96
N LEU A 193 6.20 -10.80 23.30
CA LEU A 193 6.94 -9.85 24.13
C LEU A 193 8.42 -9.79 23.74
N ARG A 194 9.07 -10.95 23.57
CA ARG A 194 10.49 -11.01 23.13
C ARG A 194 10.70 -10.29 21.80
N SER A 195 9.82 -10.50 20.81
CA SER A 195 9.93 -9.81 19.54
C SER A 195 9.73 -8.30 19.68
N THR A 196 8.83 -7.88 20.58
CA THR A 196 8.59 -6.47 20.86
C THR A 196 9.79 -5.82 21.54
N GLU A 197 10.42 -6.51 22.51
CA GLU A 197 11.60 -6.01 23.21
C GLU A 197 12.81 -5.79 22.29
N GLN A 198 12.95 -6.58 21.23
CA GLN A 198 13.99 -6.39 20.23
C GLN A 198 13.88 -5.04 19.49
N LEU A 199 12.70 -4.43 19.50
CA LEU A 199 12.45 -3.14 18.85
C LEU A 199 12.86 -1.93 19.71
N LYS A 200 13.20 -2.10 20.99
CA LYS A 200 13.53 -1.00 21.94
C LYS A 200 14.55 -0.01 21.39
N THR A 201 15.56 -0.48 20.69
CA THR A 201 16.66 0.34 20.16
C THR A 201 16.23 1.26 19.00
N TYR A 202 15.08 0.99 18.38
CA TYR A 202 14.57 1.77 17.26
C TYR A 202 13.51 2.79 17.66
N VAL A 203 13.03 2.73 18.91
CA VAL A 203 11.92 3.58 19.38
C VAL A 203 12.39 5.02 19.57
N ALA A 204 11.62 5.94 18.99
CA ALA A 204 11.88 7.38 19.06
C ALA A 204 10.58 8.20 19.01
N ASP A 205 10.67 9.47 19.42
CA ASP A 205 9.67 10.48 19.03
C ASP A 205 9.88 10.85 17.55
N THR A 206 9.21 10.12 16.67
CA THR A 206 9.36 10.31 15.22
C THR A 206 8.72 11.61 14.74
N VAL A 207 7.76 12.16 15.50
CA VAL A 207 7.14 13.46 15.18
C VAL A 207 8.17 14.57 15.33
N GLU A 208 8.92 14.57 16.43
CA GLU A 208 10.00 15.52 16.66
C GLU A 208 11.08 15.38 15.57
N VAL A 209 11.56 14.17 15.33
CA VAL A 209 12.62 13.89 14.34
C VAL A 209 12.24 14.39 12.94
N ILE A 210 11.02 14.08 12.45
CA ILE A 210 10.58 14.49 11.11
C ILE A 210 10.44 16.01 11.04
N ASN A 211 9.82 16.64 12.04
CA ASN A 211 9.59 18.08 12.04
C ASN A 211 10.90 18.87 12.19
N ASP A 212 11.90 18.36 12.95
CA ASP A 212 13.21 18.97 13.03
C ASP A 212 13.93 18.97 11.68
N LYS A 213 13.89 17.84 10.97
CA LYS A 213 14.45 17.73 9.62
C LYS A 213 13.78 18.71 8.65
N LEU A 214 12.45 18.79 8.69
CA LEU A 214 11.70 19.77 7.88
C LEU A 214 12.09 21.21 8.22
N ARG A 215 12.25 21.56 9.51
CA ARG A 215 12.70 22.89 9.94
C ARG A 215 14.14 23.19 9.50
N ALA A 216 15.00 22.17 9.53
CA ALA A 216 16.39 22.28 9.05
C ALA A 216 16.48 22.41 7.53
N GLY A 217 15.37 22.29 6.82
CA GLY A 217 15.36 22.43 5.39
C GLY A 217 15.56 21.15 4.60
N GLU A 218 15.51 20.01 5.22
CA GLU A 218 15.63 18.72 4.56
C GLU A 218 14.31 18.28 3.93
N ARG A 219 14.39 17.43 2.90
CA ARG A 219 13.24 16.87 2.20
C ARG A 219 12.85 15.54 2.84
N VAL A 220 11.55 15.33 3.01
CA VAL A 220 10.96 14.09 3.51
C VAL A 220 10.05 13.48 2.45
N LEU A 221 10.10 12.16 2.23
CA LEU A 221 9.21 11.42 1.36
C LEU A 221 8.27 10.56 2.19
N ALA A 222 6.98 10.83 2.11
CA ALA A 222 5.94 10.00 2.73
C ALA A 222 5.52 8.89 1.76
N GLU A 223 5.65 7.64 2.20
CA GLU A 223 5.28 6.44 1.47
C GLU A 223 3.92 5.93 1.93
N GLY A 224 2.89 6.03 1.05
CA GLY A 224 1.57 5.51 1.32
C GLY A 224 1.49 3.98 1.23
N ALA A 225 0.78 3.38 2.18
CA ALA A 225 0.40 1.98 2.14
C ALA A 225 -1.02 1.81 1.59
N GLN A 226 -1.32 0.67 0.98
CA GLN A 226 -2.57 0.38 0.25
C GLN A 226 -2.86 1.42 -0.84
N ALA A 227 -4.12 1.84 -1.03
CA ALA A 227 -4.49 2.80 -2.05
C ALA A 227 -5.85 3.45 -1.77
N PHE A 228 -6.17 4.50 -2.50
CA PHE A 228 -7.36 5.34 -2.31
C PHE A 228 -8.67 4.56 -2.20
N TRP A 229 -8.92 3.59 -3.09
CA TRP A 229 -10.18 2.83 -3.08
C TRP A 229 -10.27 1.80 -1.95
N LEU A 230 -9.21 1.65 -1.16
CA LEU A 230 -9.17 0.89 0.09
C LEU A 230 -9.22 1.78 1.34
N ASP A 231 -9.32 3.09 1.19
CA ASP A 231 -9.42 4.05 2.30
C ASP A 231 -10.69 3.79 3.13
N ILE A 232 -10.59 3.93 4.46
CA ILE A 232 -11.69 3.64 5.37
C ILE A 232 -12.88 4.58 5.17
N ASP A 233 -12.64 5.84 4.81
CA ASP A 233 -13.67 6.88 4.68
C ASP A 233 -14.07 7.13 3.23
N HIS A 234 -13.12 7.04 2.29
CA HIS A 234 -13.31 7.39 0.88
C HIS A 234 -13.35 6.19 -0.07
N GLY A 235 -13.00 5.01 0.40
CA GLY A 235 -12.97 3.79 -0.40
C GLY A 235 -14.33 3.13 -0.59
N MET A 236 -14.32 1.92 -1.13
CA MET A 236 -15.56 1.15 -1.41
C MET A 236 -16.02 0.35 -0.19
N TYR A 237 -16.36 1.06 0.87
CA TYR A 237 -16.83 0.45 2.10
C TYR A 237 -17.97 -0.58 1.84
N PRO A 238 -17.96 -1.79 2.47
CA PRO A 238 -17.03 -2.26 3.51
C PRO A 238 -15.76 -2.98 3.01
N ALA A 239 -15.52 -3.05 1.70
CA ALA A 239 -14.35 -3.72 1.12
C ALA A 239 -13.10 -2.79 1.13
N VAL A 240 -12.71 -2.34 2.30
CA VAL A 240 -11.64 -1.37 2.57
C VAL A 240 -10.64 -1.88 3.59
N THR A 241 -9.53 -1.18 3.79
CA THR A 241 -8.63 -1.35 4.93
C THR A 241 -9.06 -0.46 6.10
N SER A 242 -8.69 -0.82 7.32
CA SER A 242 -9.04 -0.05 8.51
C SER A 242 -8.02 1.06 8.82
N SER A 243 -7.52 1.73 7.79
CA SER A 243 -6.63 2.88 7.92
C SER A 243 -6.92 3.93 6.85
N SER A 244 -6.57 5.19 7.13
CA SER A 244 -6.64 6.25 6.13
C SER A 244 -5.46 6.15 5.17
N THR A 245 -5.76 6.03 3.87
CA THR A 245 -4.77 5.84 2.80
C THR A 245 -4.57 7.09 1.95
N THR A 246 -5.22 8.17 2.34
CA THR A 246 -5.13 9.49 1.68
C THR A 246 -3.90 10.27 2.15
N VAL A 247 -3.56 11.34 1.42
CA VAL A 247 -2.52 12.29 1.80
C VAL A 247 -2.75 12.85 3.21
N SER A 248 -4.00 13.21 3.53
CA SER A 248 -4.36 13.72 4.87
C SER A 248 -4.09 12.68 5.96
N GLY A 249 -4.43 11.41 5.73
CA GLY A 249 -4.14 10.33 6.67
C GLY A 249 -2.65 10.07 6.86
N LEU A 250 -1.85 10.25 5.81
CA LEU A 250 -0.38 10.15 5.92
C LEU A 250 0.21 11.30 6.74
N LEU A 251 -0.24 12.53 6.53
CA LEU A 251 0.22 13.69 7.30
C LEU A 251 -0.13 13.52 8.79
N ASP A 252 -1.35 13.11 9.10
CA ASP A 252 -1.79 12.83 10.46
C ASP A 252 -0.95 11.71 11.11
N GLY A 253 -0.80 10.61 10.39
CA GLY A 253 -0.03 9.45 10.86
C GLY A 253 1.47 9.68 11.02
N LEU A 254 2.03 10.76 10.44
CA LEU A 254 3.41 11.21 10.63
C LEU A 254 3.53 12.37 11.61
N GLY A 255 2.41 12.97 12.05
CA GLY A 255 2.40 14.15 12.90
C GLY A 255 2.98 15.38 12.20
N VAL A 256 2.74 15.54 10.90
CA VAL A 256 3.25 16.65 10.10
C VAL A 256 2.13 17.59 9.70
N SER A 257 2.34 18.89 9.87
CA SER A 257 1.38 19.93 9.48
C SER A 257 1.20 19.97 7.95
N ALA A 258 -0.04 20.18 7.49
CA ALA A 258 -0.33 20.40 6.07
C ALA A 258 0.45 21.57 5.45
N LYS A 259 0.99 22.48 6.25
CA LYS A 259 1.88 23.58 5.77
C LYS A 259 3.19 23.09 5.18
N HIS A 260 3.61 21.86 5.50
CA HIS A 260 4.81 21.24 4.97
C HIS A 260 4.54 20.35 3.75
N LEU A 261 3.27 20.21 3.34
CA LEU A 261 2.94 19.42 2.16
C LEU A 261 3.61 20.02 0.93
N GLY A 262 4.41 19.21 0.27
CA GLY A 262 5.04 19.49 -1.01
C GLY A 262 4.27 18.82 -2.15
N LYS A 263 5.00 18.12 -3.02
CA LYS A 263 4.40 17.42 -4.16
C LYS A 263 3.70 16.14 -3.76
N VAL A 264 2.54 15.90 -4.38
CA VAL A 264 1.79 14.65 -4.29
C VAL A 264 1.92 13.89 -5.61
N VAL A 265 2.60 12.74 -5.55
CA VAL A 265 2.74 11.81 -6.68
C VAL A 265 1.69 10.70 -6.55
N GLY A 266 0.73 10.70 -7.46
CA GLY A 266 -0.28 9.65 -7.55
C GLY A 266 0.19 8.49 -8.42
N VAL A 267 0.26 7.28 -7.85
CA VAL A 267 0.66 6.08 -8.60
C VAL A 267 -0.56 5.31 -9.07
N THR A 268 -0.62 5.02 -10.36
CA THR A 268 -1.67 4.20 -10.98
C THR A 268 -1.05 3.14 -11.89
N LYS A 269 -1.80 2.07 -12.15
CA LYS A 269 -1.48 1.10 -13.22
C LYS A 269 -2.18 1.50 -14.52
N ALA A 270 -1.54 1.27 -15.65
CA ALA A 270 -2.17 1.35 -16.96
C ALA A 270 -3.22 0.24 -17.17
N VAL A 271 -3.19 -0.81 -16.37
CA VAL A 271 -4.18 -1.89 -16.30
C VAL A 271 -4.87 -1.86 -14.94
N LYS A 272 -6.09 -2.39 -14.84
CA LYS A 272 -6.82 -2.44 -13.57
C LYS A 272 -6.84 -3.86 -13.02
N SER A 273 -6.48 -4.02 -11.78
CA SER A 273 -6.54 -5.31 -11.08
C SER A 273 -6.82 -5.14 -9.58
N HIS A 274 -7.42 -6.15 -8.96
CA HIS A 274 -7.79 -6.14 -7.55
C HIS A 274 -7.82 -7.54 -6.93
N VAL A 275 -7.25 -7.72 -5.73
CA VAL A 275 -7.27 -9.00 -4.99
C VAL A 275 -8.54 -9.15 -4.15
N GLY A 276 -9.06 -8.04 -3.60
CA GLY A 276 -10.12 -8.04 -2.61
C GLY A 276 -11.53 -8.21 -3.18
N GLY A 277 -12.50 -8.15 -2.29
CA GLY A 277 -13.92 -8.11 -2.60
C GLY A 277 -14.40 -6.75 -3.12
N GLY A 278 -15.73 -6.58 -3.16
CA GLY A 278 -16.37 -5.36 -3.60
C GLY A 278 -16.57 -5.25 -5.11
N PRO A 279 -17.31 -4.25 -5.57
CA PRO A 279 -17.63 -4.05 -6.97
C PRO A 279 -16.41 -3.61 -7.78
N LEU A 280 -16.25 -4.19 -8.96
CA LEU A 280 -15.26 -3.79 -9.97
C LEU A 280 -16.03 -3.43 -11.25
N VAL A 281 -16.45 -2.15 -11.39
CA VAL A 281 -17.38 -1.69 -12.42
C VAL A 281 -16.90 -2.03 -13.83
N THR A 282 -15.60 -2.00 -14.05
CA THR A 282 -14.98 -2.28 -15.37
C THR A 282 -14.42 -3.71 -15.46
N GLU A 283 -14.94 -4.67 -14.69
CA GLU A 283 -14.42 -6.04 -14.65
C GLU A 283 -14.46 -6.72 -16.01
N VAL A 284 -13.38 -7.37 -16.39
CA VAL A 284 -13.27 -8.20 -17.57
C VAL A 284 -13.92 -9.54 -17.26
N THR A 285 -15.06 -9.82 -17.89
CA THR A 285 -15.85 -11.05 -17.69
C THR A 285 -15.36 -12.22 -18.57
N ASP A 286 -14.68 -11.92 -19.67
CA ASP A 286 -14.01 -12.94 -20.49
C ASP A 286 -12.79 -13.50 -19.74
N GLN A 287 -12.88 -14.73 -19.28
CA GLN A 287 -11.83 -15.40 -18.50
C GLN A 287 -10.54 -15.56 -19.30
N LYS A 288 -10.60 -15.82 -20.61
CA LYS A 288 -9.38 -15.96 -21.44
C LYS A 288 -8.65 -14.63 -21.56
N LEU A 289 -9.38 -13.53 -21.72
CA LEU A 289 -8.82 -12.19 -21.74
C LEU A 289 -8.24 -11.84 -20.36
N ALA A 290 -8.97 -12.10 -19.27
CA ALA A 290 -8.50 -11.85 -17.92
C ALA A 290 -7.21 -12.61 -17.61
N ASP A 291 -7.10 -13.89 -17.98
CA ASP A 291 -5.90 -14.71 -17.77
C ASP A 291 -4.72 -14.20 -18.60
N ARG A 292 -4.95 -13.77 -19.85
CA ARG A 292 -3.93 -13.16 -20.71
C ARG A 292 -3.36 -11.88 -20.07
N ILE A 293 -4.21 -11.01 -19.54
CA ILE A 293 -3.78 -9.75 -18.90
C ILE A 293 -3.07 -10.05 -17.58
N ARG A 294 -3.59 -10.99 -16.80
CA ARG A 294 -3.00 -11.42 -15.50
C ARG A 294 -1.59 -11.95 -15.66
N GLY A 295 -1.32 -12.68 -16.72
CA GLY A 295 -0.06 -13.37 -16.93
C GLY A 295 0.10 -14.63 -16.08
N PRO A 296 1.20 -15.38 -16.26
CA PRO A 296 1.43 -16.66 -15.59
C PRO A 296 1.81 -16.45 -14.11
N LEU A 297 1.36 -17.38 -13.24
CA LEU A 297 1.74 -17.42 -11.82
C LEU A 297 3.27 -17.53 -11.67
N GLY A 298 3.83 -16.82 -10.70
CA GLY A 298 5.27 -16.90 -10.35
C GLY A 298 6.16 -15.93 -11.15
N LYS A 299 5.61 -15.14 -12.06
CA LYS A 299 6.36 -14.05 -12.69
C LYS A 299 6.18 -12.75 -11.90
N THR A 300 7.25 -11.97 -11.78
CA THR A 300 7.27 -10.71 -11.02
C THR A 300 6.33 -9.64 -11.56
N ASP A 301 5.97 -9.72 -12.84
CA ASP A 301 5.07 -8.79 -13.53
C ASP A 301 3.61 -9.24 -13.56
N SER A 302 3.29 -10.46 -13.07
CA SER A 302 1.93 -11.00 -13.10
C SER A 302 1.01 -10.41 -12.05
N GLU A 303 -0.32 -10.50 -12.32
CA GLU A 303 -1.36 -9.97 -11.45
C GLU A 303 -1.85 -11.03 -10.44
N TYR A 304 -0.96 -11.36 -9.48
CA TYR A 304 -1.24 -12.19 -8.30
C TYR A 304 -0.87 -11.43 -7.02
N GLY A 305 -1.55 -11.72 -5.94
CA GLY A 305 -1.25 -11.11 -4.63
C GLY A 305 0.12 -11.55 -4.13
N VAL A 306 0.98 -10.59 -3.77
CA VAL A 306 2.37 -10.87 -3.33
C VAL A 306 2.40 -11.81 -2.12
N THR A 307 1.55 -11.56 -1.13
CA THR A 307 1.49 -12.35 0.12
C THR A 307 0.62 -13.59 0.00
N THR A 308 -0.46 -13.54 -0.79
CA THR A 308 -1.51 -14.56 -0.80
C THR A 308 -1.48 -15.48 -2.00
N ASN A 309 -0.71 -15.14 -3.03
CA ASN A 309 -0.70 -15.81 -4.36
C ASN A 309 -2.10 -15.94 -5.00
N ARG A 310 -3.09 -15.16 -4.53
CA ARG A 310 -4.44 -15.16 -5.11
C ARG A 310 -4.42 -14.49 -6.48
N PRO A 311 -5.11 -15.05 -7.50
CA PRO A 311 -5.27 -14.37 -8.78
C PRO A 311 -6.08 -13.08 -8.57
N ARG A 312 -5.58 -11.97 -9.12
CA ARG A 312 -6.32 -10.71 -9.11
C ARG A 312 -7.44 -10.74 -10.13
N ARG A 313 -8.58 -10.18 -9.76
CA ARG A 313 -9.65 -9.80 -10.69
C ARG A 313 -9.10 -8.73 -11.62
N ILE A 314 -9.42 -8.81 -12.89
CA ILE A 314 -8.93 -7.90 -13.92
C ILE A 314 -10.07 -7.00 -14.37
N GLY A 315 -9.78 -5.73 -14.60
CA GLY A 315 -10.71 -4.75 -15.15
C GLY A 315 -10.06 -3.92 -16.25
N TYR A 316 -10.87 -3.23 -17.02
CA TYR A 316 -10.41 -2.20 -17.95
C TYR A 316 -9.96 -0.95 -17.18
N PRO A 317 -9.01 -0.17 -17.72
CA PRO A 317 -8.59 1.11 -17.12
C PRO A 317 -9.79 2.02 -16.84
N ASP A 318 -9.77 2.71 -15.70
CA ASP A 318 -10.95 3.38 -15.14
C ASP A 318 -10.63 4.79 -14.67
N LEU A 319 -10.89 5.76 -15.52
CA LEU A 319 -10.63 7.17 -15.20
C LEU A 319 -11.68 7.75 -14.26
N VAL A 320 -12.85 7.12 -14.12
CA VAL A 320 -13.91 7.58 -13.21
C VAL A 320 -13.44 7.40 -11.76
N GLU A 321 -12.89 6.22 -11.44
CA GLU A 321 -12.28 5.98 -10.13
C GLU A 321 -11.03 6.85 -9.91
N LEU A 322 -10.20 7.03 -10.92
CA LEU A 322 -8.96 7.83 -10.80
C LEU A 322 -9.26 9.30 -10.55
N ARG A 323 -10.31 9.89 -11.12
CA ARG A 323 -10.69 11.30 -10.86
C ARG A 323 -11.02 11.55 -9.38
N ASN A 324 -11.72 10.62 -8.72
CA ASN A 324 -11.97 10.73 -7.29
C ASN A 324 -10.65 10.74 -6.50
N ALA A 325 -9.75 9.81 -6.83
CA ALA A 325 -8.48 9.66 -6.15
C ALA A 325 -7.58 10.89 -6.35
N VAL A 326 -7.52 11.41 -7.58
CA VAL A 326 -6.77 12.65 -7.90
C VAL A 326 -7.32 13.85 -7.14
N LEU A 327 -8.65 14.02 -7.13
CA LEU A 327 -9.31 15.14 -6.48
C LEU A 327 -9.07 15.16 -4.95
N ILE A 328 -9.31 14.02 -4.28
CA ILE A 328 -9.23 13.95 -2.82
C ILE A 328 -7.79 14.04 -2.32
N ASN A 329 -6.85 13.48 -3.06
CA ASN A 329 -5.43 13.52 -2.69
C ASN A 329 -4.70 14.79 -3.13
N GLY A 330 -5.31 15.65 -3.97
CA GLY A 330 -4.63 16.82 -4.50
C GLY A 330 -3.38 16.46 -5.30
N VAL A 331 -3.51 15.50 -6.23
CA VAL A 331 -2.37 14.94 -6.97
C VAL A 331 -1.78 15.99 -7.92
N ASP A 332 -0.47 16.23 -7.82
CA ASP A 332 0.28 17.15 -8.68
C ASP A 332 0.88 16.45 -9.89
N GLU A 333 1.30 15.19 -9.72
CA GLU A 333 1.99 14.41 -10.76
C GLU A 333 1.50 12.96 -10.74
N LEU A 334 1.39 12.35 -11.93
CA LEU A 334 1.06 10.92 -12.07
C LEU A 334 2.32 10.09 -12.39
N ALA A 335 2.41 8.94 -11.74
CA ALA A 335 3.31 7.86 -12.11
C ALA A 335 2.47 6.67 -12.59
N ILE A 336 2.58 6.33 -13.88
CA ILE A 336 1.85 5.20 -14.48
C ILE A 336 2.76 3.98 -14.50
N SER A 337 2.35 2.89 -13.88
CA SER A 337 3.04 1.61 -13.95
C SER A 337 2.37 0.67 -14.94
N LYS A 338 3.10 -0.37 -15.37
CA LYS A 338 2.57 -1.45 -16.23
C LYS A 338 2.03 -0.97 -17.58
N LEU A 339 2.66 0.04 -18.19
CA LEU A 339 2.31 0.44 -19.56
C LEU A 339 2.55 -0.70 -20.56
N ASP A 340 3.59 -1.51 -20.34
CA ASP A 340 3.94 -2.73 -21.07
C ASP A 340 2.86 -3.83 -21.05
N HIS A 341 1.88 -3.73 -20.14
CA HIS A 341 0.76 -4.68 -20.07
C HIS A 341 -0.46 -4.29 -20.93
N VAL A 342 -0.56 -3.04 -21.39
CA VAL A 342 -1.71 -2.57 -22.15
C VAL A 342 -1.96 -3.38 -23.41
N PRO A 343 -0.94 -3.81 -24.20
CA PRO A 343 -1.16 -4.67 -25.35
C PRO A 343 -1.78 -6.05 -25.05
N ARG A 344 -1.77 -6.47 -23.79
CA ARG A 344 -2.42 -7.72 -23.38
C ARG A 344 -3.95 -7.68 -23.49
N TYR A 345 -4.58 -6.49 -23.63
CA TYR A 345 -6.00 -6.37 -23.91
C TYR A 345 -6.34 -6.78 -25.33
N GLY A 346 -5.44 -6.62 -26.29
CA GLY A 346 -5.62 -6.92 -27.71
C GLY A 346 -5.25 -5.72 -28.58
N PRO A 347 -5.78 -5.60 -29.79
CA PRO A 347 -5.50 -4.48 -30.69
C PRO A 347 -6.05 -3.13 -30.17
N THR A 348 -7.05 -3.18 -29.30
CA THR A 348 -7.62 -2.02 -28.61
C THR A 348 -7.78 -2.29 -27.12
N VAL A 349 -7.84 -1.22 -26.34
CA VAL A 349 -8.17 -1.24 -24.90
C VAL A 349 -9.33 -0.28 -24.62
N SER A 350 -10.38 -0.78 -23.96
CA SER A 350 -11.50 0.02 -23.50
C SER A 350 -11.13 0.79 -22.24
N VAL A 351 -11.26 2.12 -22.22
CA VAL A 351 -10.98 2.97 -21.04
C VAL A 351 -12.29 3.59 -20.58
N ALA A 352 -12.70 3.35 -19.33
CA ALA A 352 -13.92 3.93 -18.78
C ALA A 352 -13.73 5.42 -18.50
N THR A 353 -14.56 6.27 -19.11
CA THR A 353 -14.49 7.74 -19.01
C THR A 353 -15.61 8.34 -18.17
N SER A 354 -16.74 7.63 -18.09
CA SER A 354 -17.91 7.97 -17.27
C SER A 354 -18.69 6.72 -16.89
N TYR A 355 -19.57 6.84 -15.90
CA TYR A 355 -20.54 5.82 -15.53
C TYR A 355 -21.97 6.31 -15.78
N ASN A 356 -22.86 5.40 -16.15
CA ASN A 356 -24.31 5.60 -16.07
C ASN A 356 -24.77 5.01 -14.73
N TYR A 357 -25.45 5.83 -13.92
CA TYR A 357 -26.05 5.39 -12.68
C TYR A 357 -27.43 6.05 -12.52
N ARG A 358 -28.48 5.23 -12.41
CA ARG A 358 -29.88 5.70 -12.29
C ARG A 358 -30.25 6.72 -13.37
N GLY A 359 -29.90 6.46 -14.61
CA GLY A 359 -30.20 7.32 -15.77
C GLY A 359 -29.39 8.61 -15.86
N LYS A 360 -28.37 8.78 -15.01
CA LYS A 360 -27.49 9.95 -15.03
C LYS A 360 -26.05 9.55 -15.32
N GLN A 361 -25.44 10.27 -16.27
CA GLN A 361 -24.02 10.14 -16.54
C GLN A 361 -23.20 10.84 -15.44
N ARG A 362 -22.14 10.16 -14.97
CA ARG A 362 -21.23 10.65 -13.92
C ARG A 362 -19.79 10.50 -14.36
N ARG A 363 -19.00 11.53 -14.12
CA ARG A 363 -17.53 11.51 -14.33
C ARG A 363 -16.75 11.11 -13.07
N THR A 364 -17.41 11.04 -11.93
CA THR A 364 -16.86 10.58 -10.65
C THR A 364 -17.67 9.41 -10.12
N ALA A 365 -17.02 8.48 -9.46
CA ALA A 365 -17.65 7.31 -8.88
C ALA A 365 -18.52 7.66 -7.67
N PRO A 366 -19.66 6.96 -7.44
CA PRO A 366 -20.45 7.14 -6.23
C PRO A 366 -19.71 6.60 -4.99
N ALA A 367 -20.03 7.18 -3.82
CA ALA A 367 -19.33 6.90 -2.57
C ALA A 367 -19.63 5.53 -1.94
N SER A 368 -20.64 4.78 -2.39
CA SER A 368 -20.99 3.51 -1.78
C SER A 368 -20.75 2.33 -2.71
N ALA A 369 -20.34 1.17 -2.14
CA ALA A 369 -20.18 -0.07 -2.89
C ALA A 369 -21.49 -0.51 -3.58
N ILE A 370 -22.65 -0.30 -2.93
CA ILE A 370 -23.96 -0.63 -3.51
C ILE A 370 -24.23 0.21 -4.76
N ALA A 371 -23.95 1.52 -4.69
CA ALA A 371 -24.13 2.41 -5.83
C ALA A 371 -23.11 2.11 -6.94
N LEU A 372 -21.87 1.79 -6.59
CA LEU A 372 -20.85 1.33 -7.55
C LEU A 372 -21.26 0.06 -8.28
N ALA A 373 -21.83 -0.92 -7.58
CA ALA A 373 -22.31 -2.16 -8.18
C ALA A 373 -23.47 -1.95 -9.19
N GLY A 374 -24.20 -0.84 -9.06
CA GLY A 374 -25.26 -0.47 -10.00
C GLY A 374 -24.81 0.48 -11.12
N CYS A 375 -23.52 0.74 -11.27
CA CYS A 375 -22.97 1.57 -12.32
C CYS A 375 -22.69 0.76 -13.59
N GLU A 376 -22.92 1.38 -14.75
CA GLU A 376 -22.56 0.86 -16.07
C GLU A 376 -21.48 1.76 -16.66
N PRO A 377 -20.33 1.23 -17.11
CA PRO A 377 -19.25 2.05 -17.64
C PRO A 377 -19.49 2.46 -19.08
N ASN A 378 -19.17 3.70 -19.42
CA ASN A 378 -19.06 4.16 -20.80
C ASN A 378 -17.58 4.18 -21.18
N TYR A 379 -17.24 3.49 -22.26
CA TYR A 379 -15.88 3.30 -22.69
C TYR A 379 -15.50 4.19 -23.87
N LYS A 380 -14.25 4.59 -23.91
CA LYS A 380 -13.54 5.03 -25.11
C LYS A 380 -12.53 3.96 -25.49
N GLU A 381 -12.53 3.56 -26.75
CA GLU A 381 -11.53 2.65 -27.30
C GLU A 381 -10.27 3.41 -27.67
N LEU A 382 -9.12 2.89 -27.27
CA LEU A 382 -7.80 3.34 -27.70
C LEU A 382 -7.07 2.19 -28.37
N GLU A 383 -6.32 2.50 -29.41
CA GLU A 383 -5.47 1.50 -30.05
C GLU A 383 -4.27 1.15 -29.17
N THR A 384 -3.86 -0.11 -29.20
CA THR A 384 -2.64 -0.57 -28.54
C THR A 384 -1.47 -0.61 -29.54
N TRP A 385 -0.35 -1.18 -29.14
CA TRP A 385 0.88 -1.25 -29.93
C TRP A 385 1.50 -2.65 -29.85
N ASP A 386 2.33 -3.02 -30.82
CA ASP A 386 2.98 -4.31 -30.90
C ASP A 386 4.41 -4.31 -30.34
N LYS A 387 5.05 -3.11 -30.21
CA LYS A 387 6.43 -2.97 -29.74
C LYS A 387 6.51 -3.33 -28.26
N GLU A 388 7.42 -4.23 -27.90
CA GLU A 388 7.76 -4.50 -26.50
C GLU A 388 8.46 -3.28 -25.88
N LEU A 389 8.05 -2.91 -24.65
CA LEU A 389 8.52 -1.69 -24.00
C LEU A 389 9.61 -1.93 -22.94
N SER A 390 9.92 -3.16 -22.59
CA SER A 390 10.82 -3.51 -21.47
C SER A 390 12.23 -2.89 -21.59
N GLU A 391 12.69 -2.64 -22.82
CA GLU A 391 14.01 -2.03 -23.11
C GLU A 391 13.91 -0.54 -23.47
N VAL A 392 12.73 0.05 -23.53
CA VAL A 392 12.58 1.48 -23.78
C VAL A 392 12.97 2.28 -22.53
N ARG A 393 13.79 3.32 -22.72
CA ARG A 393 14.28 4.18 -21.62
C ARG A 393 13.95 5.66 -21.83
N ASP A 394 13.77 6.07 -23.07
CA ASP A 394 13.43 7.45 -23.42
C ASP A 394 11.98 7.58 -23.87
N TYR A 395 11.33 8.68 -23.49
CA TYR A 395 9.94 8.96 -23.86
C TYR A 395 9.75 9.07 -25.38
N ALA A 396 10.76 9.61 -26.06
CA ALA A 396 10.74 9.76 -27.53
C ALA A 396 10.74 8.41 -28.29
N ASP A 397 11.19 7.32 -27.63
CA ASP A 397 11.25 5.99 -28.23
C ASP A 397 9.95 5.17 -28.03
N LEU A 398 8.99 5.73 -27.29
CA LEU A 398 7.67 5.10 -27.13
C LEU A 398 6.92 5.07 -28.47
N PRO A 399 6.16 3.98 -28.77
CA PRO A 399 5.23 3.98 -29.90
C PRO A 399 4.23 5.14 -29.79
N ALA A 400 3.86 5.73 -30.92
CA ALA A 400 2.90 6.84 -30.96
C ALA A 400 1.61 6.53 -30.20
N LYS A 401 1.05 5.31 -30.35
CA LYS A 401 -0.15 4.86 -29.64
C LYS A 401 0.06 4.75 -28.11
N ALA A 402 1.27 4.43 -27.64
CA ALA A 402 1.59 4.44 -26.22
C ALA A 402 1.65 5.87 -25.68
N VAL A 403 2.20 6.81 -26.46
CA VAL A 403 2.18 8.24 -26.15
C VAL A 403 0.74 8.75 -26.08
N GLU A 404 -0.12 8.44 -27.08
CA GLU A 404 -1.54 8.79 -27.10
C GLU A 404 -2.27 8.27 -25.85
N PHE A 405 -2.01 7.03 -25.43
CA PHE A 405 -2.58 6.45 -24.22
C PHE A 405 -2.19 7.26 -22.96
N VAL A 406 -0.92 7.61 -22.83
CA VAL A 406 -0.41 8.41 -21.69
C VAL A 406 -1.01 9.82 -21.70
N GLU A 407 -1.02 10.50 -22.83
CA GLU A 407 -1.57 11.86 -23.00
C GLU A 407 -3.10 11.88 -22.81
N PHE A 408 -3.79 10.79 -23.13
CA PHE A 408 -5.22 10.64 -22.84
C PHE A 408 -5.48 10.63 -21.33
N PHE A 409 -4.66 9.93 -20.53
CA PHE A 409 -4.77 9.96 -19.08
C PHE A 409 -4.51 11.36 -18.53
N GLU A 410 -3.48 12.06 -19.00
CA GLU A 410 -3.20 13.45 -18.60
C GLU A 410 -4.38 14.37 -18.88
N THR A 411 -4.91 14.32 -20.10
CA THR A 411 -6.02 15.18 -20.54
C THR A 411 -7.28 14.93 -19.72
N GLU A 412 -7.62 13.67 -19.48
CA GLU A 412 -8.86 13.31 -18.79
C GLU A 412 -8.79 13.51 -17.27
N LEU A 413 -7.61 13.42 -16.69
CA LEU A 413 -7.40 13.62 -15.25
C LEU A 413 -6.95 15.04 -14.91
N GLY A 414 -6.47 15.81 -15.87
CA GLY A 414 -5.97 17.18 -15.66
C GLY A 414 -4.66 17.23 -14.87
N VAL A 415 -3.88 16.14 -14.86
CA VAL A 415 -2.64 16.01 -14.09
C VAL A 415 -1.53 15.46 -14.98
N PRO A 416 -0.32 16.05 -15.00
CA PRO A 416 0.77 15.59 -15.85
C PRO A 416 1.28 14.20 -15.42
N VAL A 417 1.56 13.35 -16.40
CA VAL A 417 2.29 12.10 -16.19
C VAL A 417 3.78 12.40 -16.27
N THR A 418 4.51 12.17 -15.20
CA THR A 418 5.96 12.44 -15.15
C THR A 418 6.83 11.18 -15.17
N ARG A 419 6.23 10.03 -14.82
CA ARG A 419 6.95 8.75 -14.71
C ARG A 419 6.13 7.62 -15.31
N ILE A 420 6.76 6.78 -16.13
CA ILE A 420 6.10 5.70 -16.86
C ILE A 420 6.88 4.41 -16.65
N GLY A 421 6.28 3.45 -15.95
CA GLY A 421 6.87 2.13 -15.73
C GLY A 421 6.56 1.17 -16.87
N VAL A 422 7.61 0.64 -17.47
CA VAL A 422 7.57 -0.31 -18.61
C VAL A 422 8.15 -1.69 -18.27
N GLY A 423 8.19 -2.03 -16.99
CA GLY A 423 8.68 -3.30 -16.46
C GLY A 423 8.85 -3.22 -14.93
N PRO A 424 9.25 -4.31 -14.24
CA PRO A 424 9.29 -4.37 -12.77
C PRO A 424 10.51 -3.69 -12.14
N ARG A 425 11.62 -3.47 -12.88
CA ARG A 425 12.87 -2.98 -12.34
C ARG A 425 12.92 -1.45 -12.24
N ARG A 426 13.85 -0.93 -11.41
CA ARG A 426 14.07 0.51 -11.21
C ARG A 426 14.41 1.22 -12.53
N GLU A 427 15.30 0.67 -13.33
CA GLU A 427 15.74 1.22 -14.62
C GLU A 427 14.68 1.16 -15.73
N GLN A 428 13.56 0.47 -15.48
CA GLN A 428 12.42 0.35 -16.39
C GLN A 428 11.34 1.41 -16.09
N VAL A 429 11.78 2.60 -15.66
CA VAL A 429 10.94 3.78 -15.50
C VAL A 429 11.45 4.88 -16.44
N ILE A 430 10.59 5.30 -17.35
CA ILE A 430 10.83 6.39 -18.27
C ILE A 430 10.41 7.70 -17.59
N LEU A 431 11.27 8.71 -17.63
CA LEU A 431 10.93 10.07 -17.22
C LEU A 431 10.36 10.81 -18.42
N LYS A 432 9.14 11.35 -18.27
CA LYS A 432 8.54 12.18 -19.32
C LYS A 432 9.05 13.62 -19.15
N PRO A 433 9.59 14.25 -20.20
CA PRO A 433 9.99 15.65 -20.15
C PRO A 433 8.83 16.57 -19.76
N SER A 434 9.09 17.56 -18.90
CA SER A 434 8.14 18.62 -18.62
C SER A 434 7.86 19.41 -19.89
N LYS A 435 6.60 19.68 -20.19
CA LYS A 435 6.23 20.59 -21.30
C LYS A 435 6.61 22.02 -20.98
#